data_0a0d10b6f6084ff808764f8132c59a80
#
_entry.id   0a0d10b6f6084ff808764f8132c59a80
#
_cell.length_a   1.000
_cell.length_b   1.000
_cell.length_c   1.000
_cell.angle_alpha   90.00
_cell.angle_beta   90.00
_cell.angle_gamma   90.00
#
_symmetry.space_group_name_H-M   'P 1'
#
loop_
_entity.id
_entity.type
_entity.pdbx_description
1 polymer ?
#
loop_
_entity_poly.entity_id
_entity_poly.type
_entity_poly.pdbx_seq_one_letter_code
_entity_poly.pdbx_strand_id
1 'polypeptide(L)'
;VLLADGKSYPTKLVGTDPKTDLAVIRISADEPLPTVSFGDSDQMEVGDWVVAIGHPRGLDQTVTQGIISAKHRRGIMDPNSYQDFLQTDAAINPGNSGGALVNLKGELIGINTAIVSRTGGYQGIGFAIPSNMAKSVMDSLIRTGKVTRGWLGVIIQDITKDLAKAMDLNTQKGALISDVTEDSPAQKAGIKRGDVVLQVNGK
;
A
#
# COMPACT_ATOMS: atom_id res chain seq x y z
N VAL A 1 -16.95 -3.30 -16.56
CA VAL A 1 -17.35 -2.79 -15.23
C VAL A 1 -18.86 -2.70 -15.19
N LEU A 2 -19.46 -3.28 -14.16
CA LEU A 2 -20.89 -3.15 -13.84
C LEU A 2 -21.03 -2.11 -12.71
N LEU A 3 -21.84 -1.09 -12.92
CA LEU A 3 -22.13 -0.08 -11.90
C LEU A 3 -23.38 -0.45 -11.08
N ALA A 4 -23.57 0.24 -9.95
CA ALA A 4 -24.69 -0.01 -9.03
C ALA A 4 -26.07 0.25 -9.65
N ASP A 5 -26.16 1.06 -10.70
CA ASP A 5 -27.37 1.31 -11.48
C ASP A 5 -27.67 0.22 -12.53
N GLY A 6 -26.87 -0.84 -12.58
CA GLY A 6 -26.98 -1.97 -13.52
C GLY A 6 -26.37 -1.70 -14.91
N LYS A 7 -25.83 -0.52 -15.17
CA LYS A 7 -25.15 -0.22 -16.42
C LYS A 7 -23.78 -0.90 -16.52
N SER A 8 -23.49 -1.50 -17.65
CA SER A 8 -22.21 -2.15 -17.94
C SER A 8 -21.40 -1.34 -18.94
N TYR A 9 -20.13 -1.14 -18.63
CA TYR A 9 -19.19 -0.41 -19.50
C TYR A 9 -18.01 -1.29 -19.90
N PRO A 10 -17.59 -1.25 -21.18
CA PRO A 10 -16.35 -1.89 -21.61
C PRO A 10 -15.17 -1.24 -20.90
N THR A 11 -14.18 -2.03 -20.59
CA THR A 11 -13.02 -1.60 -19.79
C THR A 11 -11.77 -1.60 -20.64
N LYS A 12 -10.99 -0.52 -20.57
CA LYS A 12 -9.64 -0.43 -21.11
C LYS A 12 -8.62 -0.54 -19.98
N LEU A 13 -7.71 -1.51 -20.07
CA LEU A 13 -6.55 -1.56 -19.19
C LEU A 13 -5.60 -0.40 -19.54
N VAL A 14 -5.29 0.45 -18.57
CA VAL A 14 -4.32 1.55 -18.68
C VAL A 14 -2.91 1.04 -18.39
N GLY A 15 -2.77 0.24 -17.33
CA GLY A 15 -1.52 -0.39 -16.96
C GLY A 15 -1.63 -1.18 -15.66
N THR A 16 -0.61 -1.96 -15.36
CA THR A 16 -0.50 -2.78 -14.15
C THR A 16 0.82 -2.58 -13.47
N ASP A 17 0.84 -2.76 -12.15
CA ASP A 17 2.04 -2.83 -11.34
C ASP A 17 2.01 -4.08 -10.44
N PRO A 18 2.53 -5.23 -10.93
CA PRO A 18 2.54 -6.48 -10.16
C PRO A 18 3.26 -6.38 -8.82
N LYS A 19 4.21 -5.44 -8.69
CA LYS A 19 4.97 -5.23 -7.44
C LYS A 19 4.13 -4.70 -6.30
N THR A 20 3.05 -3.97 -6.59
CA THR A 20 2.11 -3.45 -5.58
C THR A 20 0.73 -4.10 -5.66
N ASP A 21 0.52 -5.05 -6.59
CA ASP A 21 -0.78 -5.69 -6.86
C ASP A 21 -1.87 -4.67 -7.27
N LEU A 22 -1.49 -3.65 -8.04
CA LEU A 22 -2.39 -2.60 -8.51
C LEU A 22 -2.52 -2.60 -10.02
N ALA A 23 -3.71 -2.29 -10.50
CA ALA A 23 -4.02 -2.03 -11.89
C ALA A 23 -4.87 -0.77 -12.03
N VAL A 24 -4.69 -0.04 -13.12
CA VAL A 24 -5.56 1.08 -13.51
C VAL A 24 -6.37 0.66 -14.73
N ILE A 25 -7.67 0.71 -14.59
CA ILE A 25 -8.62 0.50 -15.68
C ILE A 25 -9.38 1.79 -15.96
N ARG A 26 -9.82 1.96 -17.18
CA ARG A 26 -10.61 3.11 -17.63
C ARG A 26 -11.91 2.63 -18.26
N ILE A 27 -12.99 3.30 -17.91
CA ILE A 27 -14.29 3.19 -18.59
C ILE A 27 -14.64 4.55 -19.21
N SER A 28 -15.48 4.54 -20.24
CA SER A 28 -16.06 5.75 -20.82
C SER A 28 -17.54 5.74 -20.51
N ALA A 29 -17.98 6.62 -19.63
CA ALA A 29 -19.38 6.80 -19.27
C ALA A 29 -19.92 8.04 -20.00
N ASP A 30 -21.21 8.01 -20.31
CA ASP A 30 -21.89 9.11 -21.00
C ASP A 30 -22.10 10.33 -20.10
N GLU A 31 -22.08 10.10 -18.77
CA GLU A 31 -22.25 11.11 -17.73
C GLU A 31 -21.12 11.02 -16.70
N PRO A 32 -20.78 12.14 -16.01
CA PRO A 32 -19.84 12.11 -14.90
C PRO A 32 -20.30 11.14 -13.81
N LEU A 33 -19.41 10.22 -13.40
CA LEU A 33 -19.69 9.27 -12.33
C LEU A 33 -19.32 9.87 -10.98
N PRO A 34 -20.05 9.51 -9.90
CA PRO A 34 -19.63 9.83 -8.54
C PRO A 34 -18.24 9.26 -8.26
N THR A 35 -17.38 10.05 -7.66
CA THR A 35 -16.00 9.66 -7.35
C THR A 35 -15.71 9.82 -5.86
N VAL A 36 -14.80 8.97 -5.35
CA VAL A 36 -14.20 9.15 -4.03
C VAL A 36 -12.98 10.05 -4.13
N SER A 37 -12.79 10.95 -3.17
CA SER A 37 -11.56 11.74 -3.05
C SER A 37 -10.46 10.94 -2.33
N PHE A 38 -9.21 11.15 -2.73
CA PHE A 38 -8.07 10.58 -2.00
C PHE A 38 -7.87 11.33 -0.68
N GLY A 39 -7.82 10.58 0.41
CA GLY A 39 -7.32 11.03 1.70
C GLY A 39 -5.83 10.76 1.83
N ASP A 40 -5.20 11.35 2.85
CA ASP A 40 -3.79 11.16 3.15
C ASP A 40 -3.60 9.99 4.14
N SER A 41 -3.16 8.84 3.62
CA SER A 41 -2.93 7.64 4.43
C SER A 41 -1.78 7.79 5.44
N ASP A 42 -0.86 8.73 5.23
CA ASP A 42 0.25 8.97 6.16
C ASP A 42 -0.24 9.65 7.45
N GLN A 43 -1.35 10.43 7.37
CA GLN A 43 -1.98 11.10 8.52
C GLN A 43 -2.88 10.18 9.34
N MET A 44 -3.20 8.98 8.85
CA MET A 44 -3.98 8.02 9.64
C MET A 44 -3.17 7.51 10.82
N GLU A 45 -3.81 7.39 11.98
CA GLU A 45 -3.22 6.86 13.21
C GLU A 45 -3.83 5.51 13.60
N VAL A 46 -3.12 4.74 14.40
CA VAL A 46 -3.65 3.50 14.99
C VAL A 46 -4.79 3.89 15.95
N GLY A 47 -5.95 3.27 15.76
CA GLY A 47 -7.19 3.59 16.47
C GLY A 47 -8.18 4.41 15.65
N ASP A 48 -7.78 5.01 14.52
CA ASP A 48 -8.70 5.74 13.66
C ASP A 48 -9.76 4.82 13.06
N TRP A 49 -11.01 5.28 13.09
CA TRP A 49 -12.13 4.57 12.48
C TRP A 49 -12.05 4.55 10.96
N VAL A 50 -12.33 3.38 10.41
CA VAL A 50 -12.36 3.16 8.96
C VAL A 50 -13.55 2.32 8.55
N VAL A 51 -13.95 2.47 7.30
CA VAL A 51 -15.03 1.71 6.67
C VAL A 51 -14.47 1.02 5.43
N ALA A 52 -14.58 -0.29 5.37
CA ALA A 52 -14.23 -1.08 4.20
C ALA A 52 -15.48 -1.33 3.35
N ILE A 53 -15.37 -1.07 2.06
CA ILE A 53 -16.45 -1.22 1.08
C ILE A 53 -15.98 -2.23 0.03
N GLY A 54 -16.85 -3.16 -0.34
CA GLY A 54 -16.51 -4.18 -1.34
C GLY A 54 -17.69 -5.04 -1.74
N HIS A 55 -17.39 -6.14 -2.44
CA HIS A 55 -18.35 -7.10 -2.99
C HIS A 55 -17.98 -8.53 -2.55
N PRO A 56 -17.96 -8.82 -1.24
CA PRO A 56 -17.50 -10.11 -0.76
C PRO A 56 -18.46 -11.22 -1.18
N ARG A 57 -17.90 -12.33 -1.69
CA ARG A 57 -18.64 -13.54 -2.04
C ARG A 57 -19.82 -13.31 -3.02
N GLY A 58 -19.79 -12.24 -3.81
CA GLY A 58 -20.88 -11.88 -4.72
C GLY A 58 -22.08 -11.22 -4.02
N LEU A 59 -21.91 -10.76 -2.78
CA LEU A 59 -22.90 -9.96 -2.07
C LEU A 59 -22.69 -8.49 -2.40
N ASP A 60 -23.65 -7.89 -3.08
CA ASP A 60 -23.57 -6.51 -3.53
C ASP A 60 -23.36 -5.53 -2.37
N GLN A 61 -22.47 -4.55 -2.59
CA GLN A 61 -22.31 -3.35 -1.78
C GLN A 61 -22.19 -3.62 -0.27
N THR A 62 -21.36 -4.57 0.12
CA THR A 62 -21.12 -4.86 1.53
C THR A 62 -20.21 -3.80 2.15
N VAL A 63 -20.62 -3.29 3.29
CA VAL A 63 -19.91 -2.30 4.09
C VAL A 63 -19.59 -2.90 5.46
N THR A 64 -18.33 -2.81 5.88
CA THR A 64 -17.88 -3.20 7.21
C THR A 64 -17.10 -2.07 7.85
N GLN A 65 -17.07 -2.02 9.19
CA GLN A 65 -16.34 -0.99 9.93
C GLN A 65 -15.30 -1.62 10.85
N GLY A 66 -14.30 -0.84 11.19
CA GLY A 66 -13.23 -1.18 12.12
C GLY A 66 -12.33 0.00 12.35
N ILE A 67 -11.09 -0.27 12.75
CA ILE A 67 -10.05 0.73 12.98
C ILE A 67 -8.77 0.41 12.21
N ILE A 68 -7.87 1.36 12.10
CA ILE A 68 -6.48 1.10 11.74
C ILE A 68 -5.84 0.40 12.95
N SER A 69 -5.53 -0.87 12.80
CA SER A 69 -4.92 -1.69 13.87
C SER A 69 -3.39 -1.57 13.89
N ALA A 70 -2.78 -1.29 12.74
CA ALA A 70 -1.34 -1.05 12.60
C ALA A 70 -1.04 -0.38 11.24
N LYS A 71 0.15 0.21 11.15
CA LYS A 71 0.70 0.76 9.90
C LYS A 71 2.01 0.06 9.53
N HIS A 72 2.45 0.24 8.30
CA HIS A 72 3.76 -0.22 7.81
C HIS A 72 3.96 -1.73 7.91
N ARG A 73 2.89 -2.52 7.65
CA ARG A 73 2.98 -3.98 7.63
C ARG A 73 3.64 -4.46 6.34
N ARG A 74 4.67 -5.29 6.51
CA ARG A 74 5.50 -5.86 5.42
C ARG A 74 5.61 -7.37 5.60
N GLY A 75 6.06 -8.07 4.55
CA GLY A 75 6.27 -9.52 4.60
C GLY A 75 4.97 -10.33 4.72
N ILE A 76 3.85 -9.79 4.25
CA ILE A 76 2.51 -10.42 4.33
C ILE A 76 2.25 -11.28 3.09
N MET A 77 2.65 -10.79 1.92
CA MET A 77 2.48 -11.45 0.62
C MET A 77 3.85 -11.88 0.06
N ASP A 78 3.99 -11.92 -1.26
CA ASP A 78 5.26 -12.24 -1.93
C ASP A 78 6.40 -11.34 -1.41
N PRO A 79 7.52 -11.93 -0.93
CA PRO A 79 8.69 -11.17 -0.47
C PRO A 79 9.27 -10.20 -1.50
N ASN A 80 9.02 -10.43 -2.81
CA ASN A 80 9.47 -9.56 -3.89
C ASN A 80 8.52 -8.40 -4.20
N SER A 81 7.37 -8.32 -3.52
CA SER A 81 6.41 -7.23 -3.68
C SER A 81 6.75 -6.04 -2.79
N TYR A 82 6.30 -4.85 -3.19
CA TYR A 82 6.41 -3.63 -2.39
C TYR A 82 5.22 -3.55 -1.46
N GLN A 83 5.45 -3.81 -0.19
CA GLN A 83 4.43 -3.86 0.84
C GLN A 83 4.69 -2.80 1.90
N ASP A 84 3.66 -2.06 2.24
CA ASP A 84 3.63 -1.09 3.34
C ASP A 84 2.18 -0.93 3.83
N PHE A 85 1.52 -2.05 4.11
CA PHE A 85 0.08 -2.11 4.32
C PHE A 85 -0.39 -1.38 5.57
N LEU A 86 -1.60 -0.80 5.46
CA LEU A 86 -2.46 -0.52 6.60
C LEU A 86 -3.10 -1.83 7.05
N GLN A 87 -3.04 -2.14 8.35
CA GLN A 87 -3.77 -3.24 8.95
C GLN A 87 -5.07 -2.72 9.56
N THR A 88 -6.16 -3.44 9.35
CA THR A 88 -7.48 -3.11 9.93
C THR A 88 -8.18 -4.35 10.48
N ASP A 89 -9.04 -4.16 11.45
CA ASP A 89 -9.99 -5.16 11.93
C ASP A 89 -11.40 -4.98 11.32
N ALA A 90 -11.59 -4.05 10.37
CA ALA A 90 -12.75 -4.07 9.50
C ALA A 90 -12.79 -5.40 8.73
N ALA A 91 -13.93 -6.06 8.69
CA ALA A 91 -14.03 -7.39 8.10
C ALA A 91 -13.79 -7.37 6.58
N ILE A 92 -12.65 -7.91 6.16
CA ILE A 92 -12.26 -8.09 4.76
C ILE A 92 -12.41 -9.58 4.42
N ASN A 93 -13.13 -9.88 3.34
CA ASN A 93 -13.30 -11.25 2.83
C ASN A 93 -12.98 -11.30 1.34
N PRO A 94 -12.76 -12.49 0.75
CA PRO A 94 -12.61 -12.65 -0.70
C PRO A 94 -13.74 -11.97 -1.46
N GLY A 95 -13.38 -11.08 -2.40
CA GLY A 95 -14.27 -10.19 -3.14
C GLY A 95 -14.22 -8.73 -2.69
N ASN A 96 -13.66 -8.41 -1.51
CA ASN A 96 -13.41 -7.02 -1.10
C ASN A 96 -12.12 -6.44 -1.72
N SER A 97 -11.23 -7.30 -2.24
CA SER A 97 -9.98 -6.86 -2.89
C SER A 97 -10.27 -5.91 -4.06
N GLY A 98 -9.58 -4.77 -4.11
CA GLY A 98 -9.82 -3.67 -5.04
C GLY A 98 -10.88 -2.67 -4.56
N GLY A 99 -11.65 -3.01 -3.51
CA GLY A 99 -12.62 -2.11 -2.87
C GLY A 99 -11.95 -1.04 -2.01
N ALA A 100 -12.71 -0.03 -1.63
CA ALA A 100 -12.23 1.11 -0.87
C ALA A 100 -12.14 0.81 0.64
N LEU A 101 -11.07 1.31 1.27
CA LEU A 101 -11.02 1.60 2.70
C LEU A 101 -11.08 3.11 2.86
N VAL A 102 -12.10 3.62 3.54
CA VAL A 102 -12.34 5.06 3.70
C VAL A 102 -12.30 5.48 5.17
N ASN A 103 -11.94 6.73 5.43
CA ASN A 103 -12.06 7.34 6.76
C ASN A 103 -13.49 7.86 7.00
N LEU A 104 -13.75 8.42 8.20
CA LEU A 104 -15.07 8.97 8.55
C LEU A 104 -15.45 10.24 7.77
N LYS A 105 -14.54 10.83 7.00
CA LYS A 105 -14.83 11.93 6.07
C LYS A 105 -15.25 11.43 4.69
N GLY A 106 -15.25 10.09 4.46
CA GLY A 106 -15.51 9.47 3.16
C GLY A 106 -14.34 9.56 2.19
N GLU A 107 -13.12 9.88 2.67
CA GLU A 107 -11.92 9.93 1.85
C GLU A 107 -11.27 8.55 1.76
N LEU A 108 -10.81 8.18 0.56
CA LEU A 108 -10.08 6.94 0.31
C LEU A 108 -8.72 6.97 0.99
N ILE A 109 -8.52 6.10 1.98
CA ILE A 109 -7.24 5.97 2.70
C ILE A 109 -6.52 4.67 2.39
N GLY A 110 -7.17 3.74 1.70
CA GLY A 110 -6.55 2.50 1.25
C GLY A 110 -7.38 1.72 0.24
N ILE A 111 -6.72 0.78 -0.44
CA ILE A 111 -7.35 -0.21 -1.33
C ILE A 111 -7.28 -1.57 -0.63
N ASN A 112 -8.42 -2.18 -0.34
CA ASN A 112 -8.47 -3.51 0.29
C ASN A 112 -7.74 -4.53 -0.58
N THR A 113 -6.88 -5.38 0.00
CA THR A 113 -6.08 -6.31 -0.80
C THR A 113 -6.01 -7.71 -0.21
N ALA A 114 -5.67 -7.88 1.06
CA ALA A 114 -5.35 -9.19 1.63
C ALA A 114 -5.91 -9.37 3.03
N ILE A 115 -5.93 -10.64 3.46
CA ILE A 115 -6.19 -11.05 4.85
C ILE A 115 -5.13 -12.03 5.30
N VAL A 116 -4.85 -12.10 6.62
CA VAL A 116 -4.19 -13.26 7.21
C VAL A 116 -5.27 -14.26 7.61
N SER A 117 -5.26 -15.42 6.99
CA SER A 117 -6.27 -16.45 7.26
C SER A 117 -5.73 -17.85 7.00
N ARG A 118 -6.05 -18.78 7.90
CA ARG A 118 -5.78 -20.22 7.72
C ARG A 118 -6.94 -20.94 7.02
N THR A 119 -8.12 -20.36 7.00
CA THR A 119 -9.35 -20.97 6.47
C THR A 119 -9.88 -20.28 5.22
N GLY A 120 -9.22 -19.19 4.76
CA GLY A 120 -9.63 -18.40 3.61
C GLY A 120 -10.72 -17.35 3.92
N GLY A 121 -11.21 -17.27 5.17
CA GLY A 121 -12.15 -16.26 5.64
C GLY A 121 -11.49 -15.29 6.62
N TYR A 122 -12.12 -14.15 6.86
CA TYR A 122 -11.66 -13.14 7.82
C TYR A 122 -11.49 -13.70 9.24
N GLN A 123 -10.36 -13.41 9.87
CA GLN A 123 -10.00 -13.83 11.23
C GLN A 123 -9.47 -12.65 12.08
N GLY A 124 -10.01 -11.45 11.89
CA GLY A 124 -9.64 -10.27 12.66
C GLY A 124 -8.47 -9.45 12.09
N ILE A 125 -7.87 -9.88 10.96
CA ILE A 125 -6.73 -9.19 10.37
C ILE A 125 -6.95 -9.02 8.86
N GLY A 126 -7.17 -7.78 8.45
CA GLY A 126 -7.25 -7.36 7.06
C GLY A 126 -6.16 -6.34 6.72
N PHE A 127 -5.85 -6.21 5.43
CA PHE A 127 -4.83 -5.30 4.91
C PHE A 127 -5.36 -4.50 3.74
N ALA A 128 -4.91 -3.24 3.69
CA ALA A 128 -5.14 -2.34 2.57
C ALA A 128 -3.84 -1.69 2.11
N ILE A 129 -3.70 -1.50 0.80
CA ILE A 129 -2.63 -0.71 0.19
C ILE A 129 -2.91 0.76 0.51
N PRO A 130 -1.97 1.52 1.12
CA PRO A 130 -2.18 2.92 1.47
C PRO A 130 -2.54 3.80 0.26
N SER A 131 -3.45 4.76 0.44
CA SER A 131 -3.91 5.65 -0.62
C SER A 131 -2.77 6.45 -1.26
N ASN A 132 -1.77 6.90 -0.49
CA ASN A 132 -0.62 7.63 -1.02
C ASN A 132 0.21 6.76 -1.97
N MET A 133 0.41 5.47 -1.64
CA MET A 133 1.06 4.51 -2.53
C MET A 133 0.20 4.26 -3.77
N ALA A 134 -1.09 3.99 -3.60
CA ALA A 134 -2.02 3.74 -4.70
C ALA A 134 -2.08 4.92 -5.68
N LYS A 135 -2.14 6.15 -5.16
CA LYS A 135 -2.12 7.37 -5.96
C LYS A 135 -0.83 7.53 -6.77
N SER A 136 0.33 7.30 -6.15
CA SER A 136 1.63 7.38 -6.83
C SER A 136 1.74 6.37 -7.98
N VAL A 137 1.28 5.13 -7.75
CA VAL A 137 1.22 4.07 -8.77
C VAL A 137 0.24 4.46 -9.88
N MET A 138 -0.97 4.88 -9.53
CA MET A 138 -2.00 5.32 -10.48
C MET A 138 -1.49 6.45 -11.38
N ASP A 139 -0.90 7.50 -10.81
CA ASP A 139 -0.37 8.64 -11.55
C ASP A 139 0.74 8.21 -12.54
N SER A 140 1.60 7.26 -12.13
CA SER A 140 2.63 6.69 -13.00
C SER A 140 2.05 5.88 -14.14
N LEU A 141 1.07 5.01 -13.86
CA LEU A 141 0.40 4.18 -14.86
C LEU A 141 -0.38 5.03 -15.88
N ILE A 142 -1.06 6.07 -15.42
CA ILE A 142 -1.80 6.99 -16.32
C ILE A 142 -0.83 7.75 -17.22
N ARG A 143 0.30 8.22 -16.69
CA ARG A 143 1.26 9.04 -17.44
C ARG A 143 2.09 8.24 -18.43
N THR A 144 2.54 7.04 -18.07
CA THR A 144 3.54 6.29 -18.83
C THR A 144 3.18 4.84 -19.14
N GLY A 145 2.03 4.36 -18.64
CA GLY A 145 1.61 2.96 -18.77
C GLY A 145 2.39 1.96 -17.89
N LYS A 146 3.38 2.44 -17.13
CA LYS A 146 4.23 1.60 -16.27
C LYS A 146 4.72 2.36 -15.04
N VAL A 147 5.10 1.62 -14.00
CA VAL A 147 5.77 2.18 -12.82
C VAL A 147 7.27 1.95 -12.97
N THR A 148 8.02 3.04 -13.06
CA THR A 148 9.49 2.98 -13.07
C THR A 148 10.01 3.24 -11.66
N ARG A 149 10.80 2.29 -11.15
CA ARG A 149 11.45 2.39 -9.84
C ARG A 149 12.94 2.52 -10.02
N GLY A 150 13.54 3.43 -9.28
CA GLY A 150 14.99 3.52 -9.18
C GLY A 150 15.55 2.34 -8.38
N TRP A 151 16.77 1.96 -8.69
CA TRP A 151 17.57 1.02 -7.94
C TRP A 151 18.75 1.75 -7.33
N LEU A 152 18.91 1.67 -6.01
CA LEU A 152 20.01 2.32 -5.30
C LEU A 152 21.21 1.39 -5.15
N GLY A 153 20.95 0.11 -4.97
CA GLY A 153 21.99 -0.92 -4.80
C GLY A 153 22.55 -0.97 -3.38
N VAL A 154 21.66 -0.97 -2.40
CA VAL A 154 22.00 -1.18 -0.98
C VAL A 154 21.17 -2.32 -0.40
N ILE A 155 21.73 -2.99 0.59
CA ILE A 155 21.00 -3.89 1.47
C ILE A 155 20.79 -3.15 2.79
N ILE A 156 19.56 -3.08 3.25
CA ILE A 156 19.19 -2.40 4.49
C ILE A 156 18.69 -3.38 5.53
N GLN A 157 18.80 -3.00 6.80
CA GLN A 157 18.20 -3.71 7.93
C GLN A 157 17.68 -2.73 8.96
N ASP A 158 16.68 -3.18 9.73
CA ASP A 158 16.11 -2.39 10.83
C ASP A 158 17.15 -2.22 11.96
N ILE A 159 17.09 -1.06 12.62
CA ILE A 159 17.96 -0.75 13.76
C ILE A 159 17.29 -1.25 15.03
N THR A 160 17.64 -2.46 15.47
CA THR A 160 17.19 -2.99 16.77
C THR A 160 17.89 -2.27 17.93
N LYS A 161 17.34 -2.40 19.16
CA LYS A 161 17.96 -1.83 20.37
C LYS A 161 19.39 -2.34 20.58
N ASP A 162 19.60 -3.62 20.36
CA ASP A 162 20.92 -4.25 20.56
C ASP A 162 21.92 -3.78 19.49
N LEU A 163 21.45 -3.63 18.26
CA LEU A 163 22.27 -3.12 17.16
C LEU A 163 22.62 -1.65 17.38
N ALA A 164 21.67 -0.81 17.78
CA ALA A 164 21.92 0.59 18.10
C ALA A 164 22.97 0.72 19.20
N LYS A 165 22.88 -0.09 20.26
CA LYS A 165 23.85 -0.12 21.36
C LYS A 165 25.22 -0.62 20.91
N ALA A 166 25.28 -1.67 20.09
CA ALA A 166 26.56 -2.23 19.59
C ALA A 166 27.30 -1.28 18.64
N MET A 167 26.57 -0.42 17.94
CA MET A 167 27.13 0.55 16.98
C MET A 167 27.20 1.99 17.52
N ASP A 168 26.90 2.19 18.81
CA ASP A 168 26.89 3.51 19.48
C ASP A 168 25.99 4.53 18.77
N LEU A 169 24.84 4.07 18.26
CA LEU A 169 23.86 4.91 17.58
C LEU A 169 22.93 5.58 18.58
N ASN A 170 22.73 6.88 18.45
CA ASN A 170 21.81 7.66 19.28
C ASN A 170 20.34 7.52 18.87
N THR A 171 20.02 6.66 17.90
CA THR A 171 18.68 6.50 17.36
C THR A 171 18.41 5.05 16.95
N GLN A 172 17.14 4.66 17.03
CA GLN A 172 16.61 3.44 16.43
C GLN A 172 15.76 3.74 15.18
N LYS A 173 15.70 5.03 14.80
CA LYS A 173 14.99 5.46 13.59
C LYS A 173 15.91 5.39 12.38
N GLY A 174 15.32 5.09 11.22
CA GLY A 174 16.05 4.97 9.96
C GLY A 174 16.34 3.53 9.57
N ALA A 175 17.19 3.36 8.56
CA ALA A 175 17.61 2.07 8.04
C ALA A 175 19.14 2.01 8.01
N LEU A 176 19.71 0.95 8.60
CA LEU A 176 21.13 0.69 8.53
C LEU A 176 21.50 0.08 7.18
N ILE A 177 22.51 0.63 6.51
CA ILE A 177 23.09 0.02 5.31
C ILE A 177 23.96 -1.16 5.75
N SER A 178 23.46 -2.38 5.55
CA SER A 178 24.21 -3.60 5.89
C SER A 178 25.19 -4.01 4.81
N ASP A 179 24.93 -3.63 3.55
CA ASP A 179 25.83 -3.84 2.44
C ASP A 179 25.53 -2.88 1.27
N VAL A 180 26.53 -2.68 0.39
CA VAL A 180 26.44 -1.84 -0.82
C VAL A 180 26.86 -2.68 -2.01
N THR A 181 25.98 -2.79 -2.99
CA THR A 181 26.25 -3.56 -4.22
C THR A 181 27.35 -2.88 -5.04
N GLU A 182 28.29 -3.67 -5.53
CA GLU A 182 29.36 -3.21 -6.41
C GLU A 182 28.78 -2.57 -7.69
N ASP A 183 29.45 -1.54 -8.21
CA ASP A 183 29.05 -0.73 -9.37
C ASP A 183 27.66 -0.07 -9.27
N SER A 184 27.04 -0.07 -8.09
CA SER A 184 25.72 0.53 -7.86
C SER A 184 25.76 2.06 -7.83
N PRO A 185 24.61 2.73 -8.01
CA PRO A 185 24.45 4.15 -7.76
C PRO A 185 24.86 4.56 -6.35
N ALA A 186 24.55 3.73 -5.34
CA ALA A 186 24.93 3.97 -3.94
C ALA A 186 26.44 4.02 -3.77
N GLN A 187 27.17 3.05 -4.33
CA GLN A 187 28.63 3.03 -4.26
C GLN A 187 29.25 4.27 -4.93
N LYS A 188 28.74 4.61 -6.14
CA LYS A 188 29.19 5.81 -6.89
C LYS A 188 28.90 7.11 -6.15
N ALA A 189 27.82 7.15 -5.36
CA ALA A 189 27.47 8.27 -4.50
C ALA A 189 28.24 8.32 -3.18
N GLY A 190 29.08 7.30 -2.89
CA GLY A 190 29.89 7.25 -1.69
C GLY A 190 29.18 6.70 -0.45
N ILE A 191 28.00 6.10 -0.59
CA ILE A 191 27.29 5.39 0.49
C ILE A 191 28.10 4.16 0.87
N LYS A 192 28.24 3.90 2.17
CA LYS A 192 29.05 2.81 2.72
C LYS A 192 28.24 1.91 3.64
N ARG A 193 28.71 0.68 3.79
CA ARG A 193 28.26 -0.20 4.85
C ARG A 193 28.46 0.47 6.21
N GLY A 194 27.44 0.43 7.05
CA GLY A 194 27.42 1.08 8.37
C GLY A 194 26.78 2.46 8.37
N ASP A 195 26.50 3.05 7.21
CA ASP A 195 25.73 4.30 7.14
C ASP A 195 24.30 4.07 7.61
N VAL A 196 23.71 5.10 8.24
CA VAL A 196 22.31 5.11 8.64
C VAL A 196 21.55 6.12 7.80
N VAL A 197 20.56 5.64 7.05
CA VAL A 197 19.64 6.49 6.29
C VAL A 197 18.52 6.92 7.22
N LEU A 198 18.46 8.20 7.54
CA LEU A 198 17.42 8.79 8.40
C LEU A 198 16.24 9.32 7.61
N GLN A 199 16.46 9.81 6.41
CA GLN A 199 15.44 10.41 5.54
C GLN A 199 15.81 10.22 4.08
N VAL A 200 14.77 10.13 3.24
CA VAL A 200 14.88 10.17 1.78
C VAL A 200 13.99 11.30 1.28
N ASN A 201 14.57 12.29 0.57
CA ASN A 201 13.85 13.49 0.08
C ASN A 201 13.10 14.27 1.18
N GLY A 202 13.67 14.33 2.37
CA GLY A 202 13.10 15.06 3.52
C GLY A 202 11.96 14.33 4.25
N LYS A 203 11.72 13.06 3.92
CA LYS A 203 10.75 12.18 4.59
C LYS A 203 11.47 11.05 5.30
#